data_4adeac37a168d8803e7395272bee9913
#
_entry.id   4adeac37a168d8803e7395272bee9913
#
_cell.length_a   1.000
_cell.length_b   1.000
_cell.length_c   1.000
_cell.angle_alpha   90.00
_cell.angle_beta   90.00
_cell.angle_gamma   90.00
#
_symmetry.space_group_name_H-M   'P 1'
#
loop_
_entity.id
_entity.type
_entity.pdbx_description
1 polymer ?
#
loop_
_entity_poly.entity_id
_entity_poly.type
_entity_poly.pdbx_seq_one_letter_code
_entity_poly.pdbx_strand_id
1 'polypeptide(L)'
;EFTFEYAGEDQAEVSYDFTFENQPTTVELTKTDLTTGEELPGAHLKVTDSDGNTVDEWTSTEEIHVIKELVVGKEYTMTETKPADGYVTAESITFTVENTAEIQKVEMKDDVTKVEISKTDITGETEIPGAKLTILDKDDQVVESWTSTEETHYIEKLPIGKYTLREEQAPKGYLLTSDVTFEVTDTGEVQKVAMKDDTAKGKVILNKTDKSSGEPLKGVEFELRDSKGKVLET
;
A
#
# COMPACT_ATOMS: atom_id res chain seq x y z
N GLU A 1 1.64 35.74 43.45
CA GLU A 1 1.35 36.76 44.47
C GLU A 1 2.65 37.00 45.21
N PHE A 2 3.10 38.29 45.26
CA PHE A 2 4.32 38.67 45.94
C PHE A 2 3.97 39.45 47.19
N THR A 3 4.55 39.06 48.31
CA THR A 3 4.41 39.79 49.59
C THR A 3 5.69 40.55 49.87
N PHE A 4 5.58 41.86 50.05
CA PHE A 4 6.70 42.70 50.41
C PHE A 4 6.65 42.99 51.92
N GLU A 5 7.75 42.71 52.61
CA GLU A 5 7.89 43.16 54.03
C GLU A 5 8.62 44.49 54.04
N TYR A 6 8.00 45.48 54.68
CA TYR A 6 8.61 46.81 54.96
C TYR A 6 9.56 46.70 56.13
N ALA A 7 10.84 46.90 55.87
CA ALA A 7 11.89 46.67 56.87
C ALA A 7 12.22 47.87 57.80
N GLY A 8 11.42 48.98 57.80
CA GLY A 8 11.57 50.11 58.70
C GLY A 8 12.04 51.41 58.04
N GLU A 9 11.95 52.50 58.78
CA GLU A 9 12.09 53.90 58.27
C GLU A 9 13.52 54.33 57.85
N ASP A 10 14.55 53.49 58.04
CA ASP A 10 15.94 53.85 57.77
C ASP A 10 16.53 53.26 56.46
N GLN A 11 15.73 52.57 55.60
CA GLN A 11 16.18 52.11 54.32
C GLN A 11 15.69 53.03 53.18
N ALA A 12 16.63 53.74 52.58
CA ALA A 12 16.33 54.65 51.46
C ALA A 12 15.93 54.03 50.15
N GLU A 13 16.29 52.77 49.92
CA GLU A 13 15.97 52.06 48.72
C GLU A 13 16.06 50.50 48.92
N VAL A 14 15.02 49.78 48.55
CA VAL A 14 15.01 48.31 48.55
C VAL A 14 14.80 47.86 47.14
N SER A 15 15.78 47.12 46.61
CA SER A 15 15.73 46.53 45.27
C SER A 15 15.44 45.04 45.39
N TYR A 16 14.48 44.56 44.62
CA TYR A 16 14.18 43.14 44.50
C TYR A 16 14.36 42.70 43.04
N ASP A 17 15.23 41.72 42.80
CA ASP A 17 15.39 41.09 41.52
C ASP A 17 14.56 39.81 41.44
N PHE A 18 13.66 39.76 40.47
CA PHE A 18 12.86 38.57 40.20
C PHE A 18 13.23 38.01 38.85
N THR A 19 13.59 36.74 38.82
CA THR A 19 13.81 35.99 37.58
C THR A 19 12.63 35.07 37.31
N PHE A 20 12.02 35.20 36.14
CA PHE A 20 11.00 34.29 35.65
C PHE A 20 11.57 33.48 34.51
N GLU A 21 11.51 32.17 34.66
CA GLU A 21 11.92 31.26 33.59
C GLU A 21 10.67 30.69 32.92
N ASN A 22 10.55 30.89 31.61
CA ASN A 22 9.53 30.27 30.79
C ASN A 22 10.12 29.07 30.06
N GLN A 23 9.41 27.96 30.08
CA GLN A 23 9.75 26.81 29.22
C GLN A 23 8.99 26.94 27.91
N PRO A 24 9.64 26.62 26.76
CA PRO A 24 8.94 26.59 25.50
C PRO A 24 7.94 25.41 25.47
N THR A 25 6.82 25.60 24.79
CA THR A 25 5.94 24.50 24.46
C THR A 25 6.68 23.49 23.57
N THR A 26 6.41 22.21 23.75
CA THR A 26 7.01 21.14 22.96
C THR A 26 5.92 20.17 22.52
N VAL A 27 5.84 19.93 21.21
CA VAL A 27 4.91 18.97 20.60
C VAL A 27 5.71 17.93 19.83
N GLU A 28 5.54 16.68 20.18
CA GLU A 28 6.04 15.52 19.44
C GLU A 28 4.98 15.08 18.42
N LEU A 29 5.40 14.99 17.17
CA LEU A 29 4.58 14.56 16.04
C LEU A 29 5.12 13.24 15.51
N THR A 30 4.32 12.19 15.61
CA THR A 30 4.68 10.84 15.14
C THR A 30 3.90 10.50 13.89
N LYS A 31 4.56 9.82 12.96
CA LYS A 31 3.97 9.26 11.75
C LYS A 31 4.24 7.77 11.75
N THR A 32 3.22 6.95 12.01
CA THR A 32 3.41 5.52 12.28
C THR A 32 2.62 4.63 11.32
N ASP A 33 3.11 3.41 11.11
CA ASP A 33 2.38 2.32 10.45
C ASP A 33 1.24 1.85 11.37
N LEU A 34 0.02 1.81 10.85
CA LEU A 34 -1.19 1.45 11.61
C LEU A 34 -1.10 0.05 12.22
N THR A 35 -0.41 -0.88 11.57
CA THR A 35 -0.32 -2.29 11.98
C THR A 35 0.79 -2.53 12.98
N THR A 36 1.99 -1.97 12.73
CA THR A 36 3.18 -2.21 13.56
C THR A 36 3.33 -1.19 14.68
N GLY A 37 2.82 0.03 14.49
CA GLY A 37 3.02 1.16 15.39
C GLY A 37 4.43 1.75 15.35
N GLU A 38 5.28 1.32 14.42
CA GLU A 38 6.62 1.86 14.22
C GLU A 38 6.59 3.15 13.43
N GLU A 39 7.57 4.04 13.64
CA GLU A 39 7.73 5.26 12.86
C GLU A 39 7.85 4.92 11.37
N LEU A 40 7.11 5.67 10.55
CA LEU A 40 6.99 5.45 9.11
C LEU A 40 7.77 6.53 8.35
N PRO A 41 8.95 6.23 7.79
CA PRO A 41 9.70 7.19 6.98
C PRO A 41 9.11 7.37 5.57
N GLY A 42 9.30 8.58 5.02
CA GLY A 42 9.01 8.87 3.60
C GLY A 42 7.69 9.60 3.34
N ALA A 43 6.85 9.81 4.35
CA ALA A 43 5.65 10.63 4.24
C ALA A 43 6.00 12.12 4.26
N HIS A 44 5.34 12.93 3.43
CA HIS A 44 5.49 14.39 3.46
C HIS A 44 4.39 15.02 4.31
N LEU A 45 4.78 15.72 5.35
CA LEU A 45 3.91 16.26 6.37
C LEU A 45 4.05 17.76 6.45
N LYS A 46 2.95 18.42 6.82
CA LYS A 46 2.89 19.87 7.02
C LYS A 46 2.02 20.21 8.22
N VAL A 47 2.46 21.17 9.01
CA VAL A 47 1.65 21.79 10.06
C VAL A 47 1.28 23.22 9.65
N THR A 48 0.00 23.55 9.75
CA THR A 48 -0.52 24.89 9.50
C THR A 48 -1.19 25.44 10.75
N ASP A 49 -1.17 26.77 10.90
CA ASP A 49 -1.97 27.48 11.90
C ASP A 49 -3.44 27.64 11.46
N SER A 50 -4.28 28.21 12.31
CA SER A 50 -5.70 28.47 12.04
C SER A 50 -5.96 29.44 10.90
N ASP A 51 -4.97 30.22 10.49
CA ASP A 51 -5.04 31.16 9.36
C ASP A 51 -4.58 30.50 8.05
N GLY A 52 -4.15 29.23 8.10
CA GLY A 52 -3.65 28.45 6.97
C GLY A 52 -2.19 28.68 6.62
N ASN A 53 -1.45 29.43 7.45
CA ASN A 53 -0.02 29.63 7.24
C ASN A 53 0.76 28.37 7.62
N THR A 54 1.73 27.99 6.78
CA THR A 54 2.64 26.89 7.09
C THR A 54 3.56 27.26 8.26
N VAL A 55 3.51 26.44 9.30
CA VAL A 55 4.36 26.56 10.50
C VAL A 55 5.60 25.69 10.36
N ASP A 56 5.40 24.47 9.84
CA ASP A 56 6.48 23.52 9.60
C ASP A 56 6.11 22.55 8.46
N GLU A 57 7.13 22.02 7.77
CA GLU A 57 6.99 21.06 6.70
C GLU A 57 8.23 20.15 6.65
N TRP A 58 8.02 18.83 6.66
CA TRP A 58 9.12 17.86 6.70
C TRP A 58 8.74 16.55 5.99
N THR A 59 9.75 15.72 5.76
CA THR A 59 9.57 14.32 5.41
C THR A 59 9.80 13.46 6.65
N SER A 60 8.88 12.54 6.94
CA SER A 60 9.00 11.64 8.10
C SER A 60 10.23 10.74 7.98
N THR A 61 10.79 10.39 9.12
CA THR A 61 11.95 9.51 9.29
C THR A 61 11.64 8.44 10.32
N GLU A 62 12.63 7.66 10.72
CA GLU A 62 12.54 6.71 11.86
C GLU A 62 12.54 7.43 13.21
N GLU A 63 12.67 8.76 13.23
CA GLU A 63 12.70 9.57 14.44
C GLU A 63 11.46 10.43 14.56
N ILE A 64 11.01 10.64 15.79
CA ILE A 64 9.90 11.54 16.13
C ILE A 64 10.23 12.98 15.73
N HIS A 65 9.32 13.65 15.05
CA HIS A 65 9.47 15.08 14.72
C HIS A 65 9.02 15.96 15.90
N VAL A 66 9.79 16.99 16.21
CA VAL A 66 9.54 17.86 17.38
C VAL A 66 9.43 19.30 16.95
N ILE A 67 8.29 19.92 17.24
CA ILE A 67 8.08 21.37 17.09
C ILE A 67 8.07 22.02 18.47
N LYS A 68 8.80 23.13 18.61
CA LYS A 68 8.87 23.94 19.82
C LYS A 68 8.27 25.32 19.58
N GLU A 69 7.94 26.01 20.71
CA GLU A 69 7.50 27.41 20.72
C GLU A 69 6.20 27.69 19.97
N LEU A 70 5.33 26.69 19.81
CA LEU A 70 3.97 26.91 19.33
C LEU A 70 3.17 27.72 20.36
N VAL A 71 2.26 28.54 19.86
CA VAL A 71 1.49 29.46 20.71
C VAL A 71 0.41 28.73 21.48
N VAL A 72 0.45 28.84 22.82
CA VAL A 72 -0.56 28.28 23.73
C VAL A 72 -1.98 28.76 23.37
N GLY A 73 -2.93 27.82 23.37
CA GLY A 73 -4.34 28.07 23.08
C GLY A 73 -4.67 28.24 21.60
N LYS A 74 -3.68 28.21 20.71
CA LYS A 74 -3.90 28.16 19.26
C LYS A 74 -4.08 26.73 18.75
N GLU A 75 -4.92 26.63 17.74
CA GLU A 75 -5.19 25.41 16.98
C GLU A 75 -4.24 25.30 15.79
N TYR A 76 -3.74 24.10 15.56
CA TYR A 76 -2.87 23.74 14.46
C TYR A 76 -3.39 22.46 13.78
N THR A 77 -3.13 22.33 12.49
CA THR A 77 -3.52 21.15 11.72
C THR A 77 -2.30 20.49 11.11
N MET A 78 -2.07 19.21 11.44
CA MET A 78 -1.10 18.34 10.79
C MET A 78 -1.76 17.66 9.60
N THR A 79 -1.19 17.82 8.42
CA THR A 79 -1.69 17.25 7.16
C THR A 79 -0.61 16.45 6.46
N GLU A 80 -0.95 15.29 5.98
CA GLU A 80 -0.12 14.53 5.07
C GLU A 80 -0.37 15.01 3.64
N THR A 81 0.66 15.51 2.97
CA THR A 81 0.57 16.03 1.60
C THR A 81 0.96 14.98 0.56
N LYS A 82 1.71 13.96 0.98
CA LYS A 82 2.06 12.78 0.20
C LYS A 82 2.34 11.61 1.16
N PRO A 83 1.68 10.45 0.98
CA PRO A 83 1.96 9.28 1.81
C PRO A 83 3.33 8.67 1.47
N ALA A 84 3.84 7.85 2.38
CA ALA A 84 4.96 6.99 2.10
C ALA A 84 4.60 5.95 1.01
N ASP A 85 5.60 5.47 0.29
CA ASP A 85 5.38 4.49 -0.79
C ASP A 85 4.76 3.21 -0.23
N GLY A 86 3.63 2.79 -0.82
CA GLY A 86 2.86 1.62 -0.37
C GLY A 86 1.83 1.90 0.73
N TYR A 87 1.64 3.14 1.11
CA TYR A 87 0.69 3.57 2.14
C TYR A 87 -0.38 4.48 1.56
N VAL A 88 -1.42 4.70 2.34
CA VAL A 88 -2.59 5.53 2.00
C VAL A 88 -2.52 6.82 2.78
N THR A 89 -2.87 7.94 2.14
CA THR A 89 -2.90 9.25 2.79
C THR A 89 -3.81 9.25 4.02
N ALA A 90 -3.26 9.63 5.17
CA ALA A 90 -4.02 9.78 6.40
C ALA A 90 -4.91 11.01 6.40
N GLU A 91 -5.99 10.97 7.19
CA GLU A 91 -6.79 12.16 7.49
C GLU A 91 -5.98 13.18 8.30
N SER A 92 -6.21 14.47 8.03
CA SER A 92 -5.57 15.55 8.79
C SER A 92 -5.99 15.53 10.26
N ILE A 93 -5.05 15.87 11.15
CA ILE A 93 -5.27 15.92 12.59
C ILE A 93 -5.17 17.37 13.08
N THR A 94 -6.21 17.82 13.74
CA THR A 94 -6.22 19.13 14.39
C THR A 94 -5.96 19.00 15.89
N PHE A 95 -5.07 19.83 16.43
CA PHE A 95 -4.71 19.84 17.84
C PHE A 95 -4.56 21.27 18.37
N THR A 96 -4.83 21.46 19.66
CA THR A 96 -4.64 22.74 20.35
C THR A 96 -3.44 22.65 21.29
N VAL A 97 -2.58 23.65 21.28
CA VAL A 97 -1.42 23.71 22.17
C VAL A 97 -1.85 24.08 23.56
N GLU A 98 -1.58 23.24 24.54
CA GLU A 98 -1.93 23.43 25.94
C GLU A 98 -0.86 24.23 26.71
N ASN A 99 -1.30 24.91 27.76
CA ASN A 99 -0.39 25.61 28.68
C ASN A 99 0.19 24.62 29.70
N THR A 100 1.12 23.81 29.27
CA THR A 100 1.78 22.80 30.12
C THR A 100 3.29 22.78 29.84
N ALA A 101 4.08 22.37 30.85
CA ALA A 101 5.50 22.09 30.69
C ALA A 101 5.75 20.66 30.16
N GLU A 102 4.70 19.83 30.03
CA GLU A 102 4.80 18.47 29.52
C GLU A 102 4.83 18.49 27.99
N ILE A 103 5.46 17.45 27.41
CA ILE A 103 5.50 17.22 25.98
C ILE A 103 4.11 16.74 25.53
N GLN A 104 3.49 17.47 24.60
CA GLN A 104 2.27 17.04 23.95
C GLN A 104 2.60 16.09 22.80
N LYS A 105 1.74 15.08 22.58
CA LYS A 105 1.93 14.08 21.52
C LYS A 105 0.76 14.09 20.54
N VAL A 106 1.09 14.12 19.26
CA VAL A 106 0.15 14.00 18.15
C VAL A 106 0.61 12.85 17.26
N GLU A 107 -0.22 11.84 17.08
CA GLU A 107 0.10 10.64 16.32
C GLU A 107 -0.78 10.55 15.07
N MET A 108 -0.17 10.42 13.89
CA MET A 108 -0.83 10.14 12.61
C MET A 108 -0.44 8.75 12.14
N LYS A 109 -1.45 7.96 11.73
CA LYS A 109 -1.27 6.56 11.34
C LYS A 109 -1.69 6.34 9.90
N ASP A 110 -0.88 5.57 9.15
CA ASP A 110 -1.20 5.15 7.80
C ASP A 110 -1.57 3.68 7.73
N ASP A 111 -2.62 3.39 6.98
CA ASP A 111 -2.90 2.03 6.49
C ASP A 111 -2.13 1.79 5.19
N VAL A 112 -1.96 0.52 4.83
CA VAL A 112 -1.27 0.11 3.61
C VAL A 112 -2.23 0.04 2.43
N THR A 113 -1.72 0.18 1.20
CA THR A 113 -2.45 -0.21 0.01
C THR A 113 -2.59 -1.73 -0.05
N LYS A 114 -3.70 -2.23 -0.61
CA LYS A 114 -4.04 -3.65 -0.65
C LYS A 114 -4.56 -4.02 -2.04
N VAL A 115 -3.93 -5.01 -2.68
CA VAL A 115 -4.32 -5.50 -4.00
C VAL A 115 -4.52 -7.01 -3.94
N GLU A 116 -5.64 -7.49 -4.46
CA GLU A 116 -5.96 -8.90 -4.62
C GLU A 116 -6.03 -9.24 -6.11
N ILE A 117 -5.17 -10.15 -6.56
CA ILE A 117 -5.09 -10.57 -7.96
C ILE A 117 -5.64 -11.98 -8.11
N SER A 118 -6.63 -12.10 -8.99
CA SER A 118 -7.29 -13.34 -9.35
C SER A 118 -6.85 -13.79 -10.74
N LYS A 119 -6.47 -15.05 -10.88
CA LYS A 119 -6.13 -15.71 -12.15
C LYS A 119 -7.10 -16.85 -12.40
N THR A 120 -8.12 -16.62 -13.22
CA THR A 120 -9.23 -17.57 -13.42
C THR A 120 -9.37 -18.00 -14.86
N ASP A 121 -10.21 -19.02 -15.09
CA ASP A 121 -10.73 -19.31 -16.42
C ASP A 121 -11.68 -18.20 -16.89
N ILE A 122 -12.16 -18.31 -18.12
CA ILE A 122 -13.04 -17.30 -18.73
C ILE A 122 -14.36 -17.10 -17.96
N THR A 123 -14.81 -18.10 -17.17
CA THR A 123 -16.03 -17.98 -16.35
C THR A 123 -15.80 -17.08 -15.16
N GLY A 124 -14.58 -17.03 -14.62
CA GLY A 124 -14.21 -16.24 -13.47
C GLY A 124 -14.59 -16.87 -12.13
N GLU A 125 -14.95 -18.15 -12.10
CA GLU A 125 -15.43 -18.82 -10.89
C GLU A 125 -14.33 -19.58 -10.14
N THR A 126 -13.28 -20.02 -10.85
CA THR A 126 -12.26 -20.91 -10.28
C THR A 126 -10.86 -20.39 -10.59
N GLU A 127 -10.04 -20.22 -9.56
CA GLU A 127 -8.62 -19.91 -9.72
C GLU A 127 -7.89 -21.05 -10.45
N ILE A 128 -7.02 -20.70 -11.40
CA ILE A 128 -6.25 -21.65 -12.18
C ILE A 128 -4.77 -21.61 -11.81
N PRO A 129 -4.20 -22.71 -11.30
CA PRO A 129 -2.80 -22.77 -10.92
C PRO A 129 -1.87 -22.96 -12.12
N GLY A 130 -0.64 -22.47 -11.99
CA GLY A 130 0.47 -22.75 -12.92
C GLY A 130 0.74 -21.68 -13.97
N ALA A 131 0.01 -20.55 -13.98
CA ALA A 131 0.39 -19.38 -14.75
C ALA A 131 1.61 -18.70 -14.13
N LYS A 132 2.58 -18.27 -14.93
CA LYS A 132 3.63 -17.36 -14.47
C LYS A 132 3.21 -15.94 -14.73
N LEU A 133 3.08 -15.17 -13.66
CA LEU A 133 2.58 -13.81 -13.65
C LEU A 133 3.65 -12.84 -13.17
N THR A 134 3.65 -11.63 -13.74
CA THR A 134 4.58 -10.57 -13.41
C THR A 134 3.83 -9.24 -13.36
N ILE A 135 4.07 -8.44 -12.32
CA ILE A 135 3.65 -7.03 -12.26
C ILE A 135 4.81 -6.17 -12.71
N LEU A 136 4.52 -5.27 -13.63
CA LEU A 136 5.42 -4.25 -14.13
C LEU A 136 4.93 -2.87 -13.70
N ASP A 137 5.86 -1.99 -13.35
CA ASP A 137 5.56 -0.59 -13.11
C ASP A 137 5.41 0.20 -14.44
N LYS A 138 5.21 1.52 -14.33
CA LYS A 138 5.07 2.44 -15.48
C LYS A 138 6.30 2.50 -16.39
N ASP A 139 7.47 2.05 -15.92
CA ASP A 139 8.76 2.07 -16.62
C ASP A 139 9.14 0.65 -17.09
N ASP A 140 8.18 -0.28 -17.12
CA ASP A 140 8.33 -1.70 -17.46
C ASP A 140 9.32 -2.46 -16.55
N GLN A 141 9.57 -1.96 -15.33
CA GLN A 141 10.40 -2.66 -14.35
C GLN A 141 9.57 -3.70 -13.60
N VAL A 142 10.17 -4.86 -13.38
CA VAL A 142 9.52 -5.93 -12.61
C VAL A 142 9.41 -5.53 -11.14
N VAL A 143 8.17 -5.46 -10.64
CA VAL A 143 7.86 -5.20 -9.24
C VAL A 143 7.74 -6.51 -8.48
N GLU A 144 6.99 -7.47 -9.04
CA GLU A 144 6.76 -8.78 -8.44
C GLU A 144 6.52 -9.83 -9.50
N SER A 145 6.88 -11.10 -9.21
CA SER A 145 6.62 -12.26 -10.07
C SER A 145 6.30 -13.48 -9.24
N TRP A 146 5.26 -14.23 -9.64
CA TRP A 146 4.86 -15.45 -8.94
C TRP A 146 4.26 -16.48 -9.91
N THR A 147 3.95 -17.64 -9.39
CA THR A 147 3.16 -18.66 -10.09
C THR A 147 1.79 -18.75 -9.45
N SER A 148 0.72 -18.66 -10.23
CA SER A 148 -0.66 -18.74 -9.73
C SER A 148 -0.93 -20.08 -9.05
N THR A 149 -1.81 -20.05 -8.05
CA THR A 149 -2.25 -21.19 -7.24
C THR A 149 -3.77 -21.35 -7.35
N GLU A 150 -4.35 -22.16 -6.49
CA GLU A 150 -5.82 -22.28 -6.34
C GLU A 150 -6.43 -21.16 -5.50
N GLU A 151 -5.60 -20.20 -5.05
CA GLU A 151 -5.99 -19.04 -4.26
C GLU A 151 -5.60 -17.75 -4.99
N THR A 152 -6.29 -16.65 -4.68
CA THR A 152 -5.92 -15.31 -5.14
C THR A 152 -4.55 -14.91 -4.59
N HIS A 153 -3.84 -14.08 -5.33
CA HIS A 153 -2.56 -13.51 -4.88
C HIS A 153 -2.79 -12.15 -4.22
N TYR A 154 -2.36 -12.00 -2.98
CA TYR A 154 -2.58 -10.80 -2.18
C TYR A 154 -1.28 -10.04 -1.99
N ILE A 155 -1.30 -8.73 -2.28
CA ILE A 155 -0.13 -7.85 -2.21
C ILE A 155 -0.48 -6.67 -1.31
N GLU A 156 0.37 -6.40 -0.34
CA GLU A 156 0.34 -5.19 0.48
C GLU A 156 1.50 -4.27 0.12
N LYS A 157 1.31 -2.99 0.37
CA LYS A 157 2.34 -1.95 0.18
C LYS A 157 2.80 -1.78 -1.27
N LEU A 158 1.93 -2.05 -2.24
CA LEU A 158 2.20 -1.68 -3.63
C LEU A 158 1.99 -0.16 -3.77
N PRO A 159 3.01 0.64 -4.17
CA PRO A 159 2.88 2.09 -4.26
C PRO A 159 1.70 2.55 -5.13
N ILE A 160 1.10 3.68 -4.79
CA ILE A 160 0.03 4.30 -5.60
C ILE A 160 0.58 4.58 -7.00
N GLY A 161 -0.13 4.09 -8.04
CA GLY A 161 0.33 4.26 -9.41
C GLY A 161 -0.27 3.26 -10.39
N LYS A 162 0.22 3.32 -11.63
CA LYS A 162 -0.23 2.44 -12.73
C LYS A 162 0.72 1.28 -12.93
N TYR A 163 0.12 0.11 -13.13
CA TYR A 163 0.82 -1.16 -13.28
C TYR A 163 0.26 -1.96 -14.44
N THR A 164 1.07 -2.91 -14.90
CA THR A 164 0.70 -3.90 -15.90
C THR A 164 0.90 -5.30 -15.30
N LEU A 165 -0.18 -6.08 -15.25
CA LEU A 165 -0.12 -7.51 -14.96
C LEU A 165 0.08 -8.25 -16.27
N ARG A 166 1.18 -8.97 -16.39
CA ARG A 166 1.57 -9.76 -17.55
C ARG A 166 1.60 -11.24 -17.23
N GLU A 167 1.08 -12.04 -18.15
CA GLU A 167 1.26 -13.48 -18.13
C GLU A 167 2.47 -13.86 -18.99
N GLU A 168 3.54 -14.34 -18.36
CA GLU A 168 4.75 -14.81 -19.04
C GLU A 168 4.59 -16.25 -19.58
N GLN A 169 3.76 -17.05 -18.91
CA GLN A 169 3.46 -18.41 -19.29
C GLN A 169 2.05 -18.80 -18.83
N ALA A 170 1.23 -19.23 -19.78
CA ALA A 170 -0.10 -19.75 -19.47
C ALA A 170 -0.06 -21.12 -18.76
N PRO A 171 -1.07 -21.45 -17.95
CA PRO A 171 -1.24 -22.77 -17.36
C PRO A 171 -1.43 -23.83 -18.44
N LYS A 172 -1.15 -25.07 -18.11
CA LYS A 172 -1.33 -26.19 -19.06
C LYS A 172 -2.80 -26.31 -19.48
N GLY A 173 -3.02 -26.24 -20.79
CA GLY A 173 -4.35 -26.36 -21.41
C GLY A 173 -5.06 -25.02 -21.63
N TYR A 174 -4.42 -23.93 -21.30
CA TYR A 174 -4.93 -22.58 -21.50
C TYR A 174 -4.10 -21.81 -22.54
N LEU A 175 -4.69 -20.75 -23.08
CA LEU A 175 -4.03 -19.85 -24.02
C LEU A 175 -3.40 -18.69 -23.22
N LEU A 176 -2.25 -18.22 -23.69
CA LEU A 176 -1.65 -17.01 -23.16
C LEU A 176 -2.61 -15.83 -23.38
N THR A 177 -2.87 -15.06 -22.32
CA THR A 177 -3.76 -13.90 -22.38
C THR A 177 -2.98 -12.59 -22.54
N SER A 178 -3.72 -11.51 -22.89
CA SER A 178 -3.14 -10.19 -23.04
C SER A 178 -2.88 -9.55 -21.67
N ASP A 179 -1.93 -8.63 -21.61
CA ASP A 179 -1.65 -7.82 -20.44
C ASP A 179 -2.91 -7.11 -19.91
N VAL A 180 -3.03 -7.02 -18.59
CA VAL A 180 -4.07 -6.26 -17.88
C VAL A 180 -3.43 -5.06 -17.21
N THR A 181 -3.85 -3.85 -17.58
CA THR A 181 -3.42 -2.63 -16.89
C THR A 181 -4.37 -2.33 -15.74
N PHE A 182 -3.81 -1.94 -14.59
CA PHE A 182 -4.58 -1.53 -13.42
C PHE A 182 -3.91 -0.35 -12.70
N GLU A 183 -4.63 0.30 -11.81
CA GLU A 183 -4.14 1.42 -11.03
C GLU A 183 -4.34 1.14 -9.54
N VAL A 184 -3.28 1.27 -8.75
CA VAL A 184 -3.35 1.29 -7.30
C VAL A 184 -3.71 2.70 -6.89
N THR A 185 -4.87 2.87 -6.27
CA THR A 185 -5.42 4.15 -5.84
C THR A 185 -5.20 4.38 -4.35
N ASP A 186 -5.35 5.63 -3.92
CA ASP A 186 -5.21 6.06 -2.54
C ASP A 186 -6.41 5.60 -1.69
N THR A 187 -6.41 4.33 -1.30
CA THR A 187 -7.45 3.71 -0.47
C THR A 187 -6.92 2.51 0.30
N GLY A 188 -7.34 2.36 1.56
CA GLY A 188 -7.10 1.17 2.38
C GLY A 188 -7.99 -0.02 2.05
N GLU A 189 -8.96 0.15 1.14
CA GLU A 189 -9.81 -0.94 0.66
C GLU A 189 -9.04 -1.90 -0.24
N VAL A 190 -9.43 -3.18 -0.23
CA VAL A 190 -8.83 -4.18 -1.11
C VAL A 190 -9.25 -3.92 -2.56
N GLN A 191 -8.28 -3.60 -3.40
CA GLN A 191 -8.47 -3.35 -4.83
C GLN A 191 -8.30 -4.66 -5.59
N LYS A 192 -9.31 -5.05 -6.41
CA LYS A 192 -9.35 -6.35 -7.08
C LYS A 192 -8.96 -6.24 -8.54
N VAL A 193 -8.05 -7.10 -8.96
CA VAL A 193 -7.58 -7.22 -10.35
C VAL A 193 -7.81 -8.66 -10.81
N ALA A 194 -8.45 -8.85 -11.96
CA ALA A 194 -8.72 -10.18 -12.51
C ALA A 194 -8.08 -10.34 -13.88
N MET A 195 -7.36 -11.45 -14.06
CA MET A 195 -6.85 -11.90 -15.34
C MET A 195 -7.49 -13.25 -15.68
N LYS A 196 -8.03 -13.38 -16.91
CA LYS A 196 -8.80 -14.54 -17.33
C LYS A 196 -8.18 -15.21 -18.54
N ASP A 197 -8.13 -16.55 -18.50
CA ASP A 197 -7.64 -17.36 -19.62
C ASP A 197 -8.78 -18.14 -20.30
N ASP A 198 -8.70 -18.25 -21.62
CA ASP A 198 -9.51 -19.20 -22.37
C ASP A 198 -8.76 -20.52 -22.54
N THR A 199 -9.52 -21.61 -22.62
CA THR A 199 -8.95 -22.93 -22.83
C THR A 199 -8.39 -23.08 -24.23
N ALA A 200 -7.23 -23.71 -24.34
CA ALA A 200 -6.68 -24.08 -25.62
C ALA A 200 -7.55 -25.18 -26.26
N LYS A 201 -8.16 -24.87 -27.39
CA LYS A 201 -8.98 -25.82 -28.16
C LYS A 201 -8.17 -26.37 -29.32
N GLY A 202 -7.93 -27.67 -29.31
CA GLY A 202 -7.31 -28.39 -30.41
C GLY A 202 -8.30 -29.34 -31.07
N LYS A 203 -8.26 -29.46 -32.40
CA LYS A 203 -8.99 -30.47 -33.13
C LYS A 203 -7.99 -31.43 -33.78
N VAL A 204 -8.07 -32.72 -33.42
CA VAL A 204 -7.34 -33.77 -34.07
C VAL A 204 -8.31 -34.53 -34.96
N ILE A 205 -7.98 -34.68 -36.23
CA ILE A 205 -8.73 -35.50 -37.20
C ILE A 205 -7.90 -36.74 -37.45
N LEU A 206 -8.43 -37.92 -37.06
CA LEU A 206 -7.82 -39.20 -37.30
C LEU A 206 -8.49 -39.84 -38.51
N ASN A 207 -7.69 -40.12 -39.54
CA ASN A 207 -8.15 -40.86 -40.74
C ASN A 207 -7.44 -42.20 -40.80
N LYS A 208 -8.21 -43.24 -40.96
CA LYS A 208 -7.69 -44.60 -41.26
C LYS A 208 -8.08 -44.99 -42.67
N THR A 209 -7.08 -45.24 -43.49
CA THR A 209 -7.29 -45.63 -44.88
C THR A 209 -6.61 -46.96 -45.21
N ASP A 210 -7.12 -47.65 -46.16
CA ASP A 210 -6.44 -48.82 -46.78
C ASP A 210 -5.17 -48.38 -47.52
N LYS A 211 -4.07 -49.07 -47.32
CA LYS A 211 -2.76 -48.66 -47.83
C LYS A 211 -2.69 -48.76 -49.36
N SER A 212 -3.45 -49.63 -49.92
CA SER A 212 -3.39 -49.96 -51.38
C SER A 212 -4.37 -49.16 -52.21
N SER A 213 -5.59 -48.99 -51.70
CA SER A 213 -6.68 -48.23 -52.37
C SER A 213 -6.78 -46.77 -51.97
N GLY A 214 -6.25 -46.41 -50.81
CA GLY A 214 -6.44 -45.06 -50.21
C GLY A 214 -7.84 -44.80 -49.61
N GLU A 215 -8.74 -45.80 -49.74
CA GLU A 215 -10.12 -45.67 -49.29
C GLU A 215 -10.23 -45.72 -47.77
N PRO A 216 -11.18 -44.95 -47.18
CA PRO A 216 -11.43 -44.95 -45.73
C PRO A 216 -11.84 -46.31 -45.20
N LEU A 217 -11.22 -46.80 -44.14
CA LEU A 217 -11.57 -48.01 -43.44
C LEU A 217 -12.59 -47.75 -42.35
N LYS A 218 -13.72 -48.50 -42.39
CA LYS A 218 -14.79 -48.38 -41.37
C LYS A 218 -14.61 -49.43 -40.26
N GLY A 219 -15.14 -49.10 -39.06
CA GLY A 219 -15.17 -50.05 -37.92
C GLY A 219 -13.82 -50.21 -37.22
N VAL A 220 -12.94 -49.24 -37.36
CA VAL A 220 -11.67 -49.18 -36.64
C VAL A 220 -11.87 -48.39 -35.35
N GLU A 221 -11.51 -48.99 -34.21
CA GLU A 221 -11.47 -48.33 -32.92
C GLU A 221 -10.08 -47.72 -32.69
N PHE A 222 -10.05 -46.52 -32.11
CA PHE A 222 -8.84 -45.80 -31.74
C PHE A 222 -8.83 -45.54 -30.26
N GLU A 223 -7.69 -45.59 -29.64
CA GLU A 223 -7.46 -45.06 -28.30
C GLU A 223 -6.47 -43.88 -28.35
N LEU A 224 -6.86 -42.78 -27.79
CA LEU A 224 -5.96 -41.66 -27.51
C LEU A 224 -5.33 -41.85 -26.13
N ARG A 225 -4.00 -41.92 -26.07
CA ARG A 225 -3.28 -42.09 -24.80
C ARG A 225 -2.31 -40.92 -24.54
N ASP A 226 -2.12 -40.57 -23.30
CA ASP A 226 -1.08 -39.63 -22.90
C ASP A 226 0.32 -40.26 -22.98
N SER A 227 1.37 -39.46 -22.72
CA SER A 227 2.76 -39.91 -22.74
C SER A 227 3.10 -40.96 -21.66
N LYS A 228 2.22 -41.17 -20.67
CA LYS A 228 2.33 -42.21 -19.63
C LYS A 228 1.49 -43.45 -19.93
N GLY A 229 0.80 -43.49 -21.10
CA GLY A 229 -0.01 -44.63 -21.54
C GLY A 229 -1.43 -44.66 -20.99
N LYS A 230 -1.88 -43.61 -20.27
CA LYS A 230 -3.26 -43.50 -19.79
C LYS A 230 -4.19 -43.19 -20.95
N VAL A 231 -5.30 -43.95 -21.08
CA VAL A 231 -6.33 -43.72 -22.10
C VAL A 231 -7.06 -42.41 -21.76
N LEU A 232 -7.10 -41.48 -22.71
CA LEU A 232 -7.79 -40.21 -22.62
C LEU A 232 -9.16 -40.27 -23.31
N GLU A 233 -9.25 -41.01 -24.43
CA GLU A 233 -10.45 -41.15 -25.25
C GLU A 233 -10.37 -42.46 -26.06
N THR A 234 -11.54 -43.05 -26.40
CA THR A 234 -11.65 -44.29 -27.22
C THR A 234 -12.61 -44.07 -28.37
#